data_fbd99a67674d2ded20b60a0f992ef100
#
_entry.id   fbd99a67674d2ded20b60a0f992ef100
#
_cell.length_a   1.000
_cell.length_b   1.000
_cell.length_c   1.000
_cell.angle_alpha   90.00
_cell.angle_beta   90.00
_cell.angle_gamma   90.00
#
_symmetry.space_group_name_H-M   'P 1'
#
loop_
_entity.id
_entity.type
_entity.pdbx_description
1 polymer ?
#
loop_
_entity_poly.entity_id
_entity_poly.type
_entity_poly.pdbx_seq_one_letter_code
_entity_poly.pdbx_strand_id
1 'polypeptide(L)'
;MEQQAAMAAHHLFGLVDNRHYEPLSRRAITPQYRDALQRLLPDTWTLERGDVWLHARMAAGSAGASRRTTPPPTQGFKIHVSSAPAHTLRLFELVVPACVENGVEFKSAADPVMLGVINSKTQERGFSGKFMTIYPPDEDVFVSLIETLYRRTVGEKVEGPYVLSDRRYRDSKVLFYRYGGFRPPRGLNIDGTQSTFLVSPDGSYVADERLPYFRLPPWVRDPFAEEPAKDSAERPAGEPAATLLNGRYRIEGALTFSNAGGVYHGTDDVTREPVVVKEARRLTNCWTAGDHTVDSVDMLRHEYDVLRRLEGLEFVPRPVDLFQEWEHTFLVEERVEGIAFHDFWAQDDVILAPYIRREGRVERFVPRFREVVGRLIHMIEEVHARGVVLGDLSPNNVLIDTETLRMRFIDFESAVHEDDEAALLTYGTRWGTPGFLHPDRASRDRLLPCDDWYAAAMLLCSSVVPATAFFALNPFAQELFLGELVALGVPAQVSSIVSCLTAGRVEEAKSVLADWEEG
;
A
#
# COMPACT_ATOMS: atom_id res chain seq x y z
N MET A 1 -12.12 9.45 -11.32
CA MET A 1 -11.04 8.90 -12.16
C MET A 1 -9.81 9.81 -12.21
N GLU A 2 -9.95 11.13 -12.42
CA GLU A 2 -8.80 12.04 -12.43
C GLU A 2 -8.16 12.23 -11.07
N GLN A 3 -8.92 12.32 -9.99
CA GLN A 3 -8.39 12.42 -8.63
C GLN A 3 -7.68 11.14 -8.19
N GLN A 4 -8.14 9.96 -8.63
CA GLN A 4 -7.50 8.67 -8.35
C GLN A 4 -6.24 8.47 -9.20
N ALA A 5 -6.23 9.01 -10.42
CA ALA A 5 -5.02 9.10 -11.21
C ALA A 5 -4.03 10.09 -10.56
N ALA A 6 -4.50 11.16 -9.94
CA ALA A 6 -3.66 12.11 -9.22
C ALA A 6 -3.09 11.51 -7.92
N MET A 7 -3.87 10.77 -7.13
CA MET A 7 -3.36 10.05 -5.95
C MET A 7 -2.37 8.95 -6.34
N ALA A 8 -2.70 8.13 -7.35
CA ALA A 8 -1.76 7.18 -7.91
C ALA A 8 -0.51 7.85 -8.48
N ALA A 9 -0.64 9.07 -9.01
CA ALA A 9 0.47 9.88 -9.47
C ALA A 9 1.44 10.25 -8.34
N HIS A 10 0.95 10.67 -7.18
CA HIS A 10 1.83 10.99 -6.04
C HIS A 10 2.73 9.82 -5.65
N HIS A 11 2.21 8.59 -5.70
CA HIS A 11 3.00 7.39 -5.42
C HIS A 11 3.96 7.02 -6.58
N LEU A 12 3.58 7.29 -7.81
CA LEU A 12 4.47 7.10 -8.97
C LEU A 12 5.66 8.05 -8.96
N PHE A 13 5.51 9.26 -8.49
CA PHE A 13 6.63 10.20 -8.40
C PHE A 13 7.75 9.68 -7.50
N GLY A 14 7.41 9.03 -6.38
CA GLY A 14 8.38 8.37 -5.52
C GLY A 14 9.07 7.15 -6.16
N LEU A 15 8.39 6.46 -7.08
CA LEU A 15 8.89 5.24 -7.72
C LEU A 15 9.70 5.49 -9.00
N VAL A 16 9.37 6.53 -9.76
CA VAL A 16 9.97 6.79 -11.10
C VAL A 16 11.07 7.84 -11.04
N ASP A 17 10.79 8.97 -10.40
CA ASP A 17 11.78 10.03 -10.16
C ASP A 17 11.37 10.86 -8.93
N ASN A 18 12.10 10.71 -7.85
CA ASN A 18 11.86 11.46 -6.62
C ASN A 18 12.28 12.94 -6.70
N ARG A 19 12.86 13.39 -7.80
CA ARG A 19 13.35 14.76 -8.01
C ARG A 19 12.40 15.65 -8.83
N HIS A 20 11.46 15.07 -9.59
CA HIS A 20 10.59 15.81 -10.49
C HIS A 20 9.14 15.30 -10.42
N TYR A 21 8.22 16.24 -10.27
CA TYR A 21 6.77 15.98 -10.31
C TYR A 21 6.27 16.08 -11.74
N GLU A 22 6.21 14.94 -12.46
CA GLU A 22 5.63 14.89 -13.79
C GLU A 22 4.22 14.29 -13.78
N PRO A 23 3.27 14.86 -14.52
CA PRO A 23 1.95 14.24 -14.65
C PRO A 23 2.06 12.93 -15.42
N LEU A 24 1.21 11.96 -15.07
CA LEU A 24 1.16 10.62 -15.69
C LEU A 24 1.08 10.67 -17.22
N SER A 25 0.43 11.70 -17.77
CA SER A 25 0.31 11.92 -19.21
C SER A 25 1.64 12.14 -19.92
N ARG A 26 2.66 12.63 -19.21
CA ARG A 26 4.01 12.85 -19.75
C ARG A 26 4.96 11.68 -19.56
N ARG A 27 4.59 10.72 -18.73
CA ARG A 27 5.42 9.53 -18.49
C ARG A 27 5.61 8.73 -19.78
N ALA A 28 6.82 8.32 -20.06
CA ALA A 28 7.08 7.36 -21.13
C ALA A 28 6.47 5.99 -20.77
N ILE A 29 5.59 5.46 -21.61
CA ILE A 29 5.01 4.13 -21.44
C ILE A 29 5.98 3.11 -22.02
N THR A 30 6.24 2.01 -21.29
CA THR A 30 6.97 0.88 -21.86
C THR A 30 6.10 0.20 -22.93
N PRO A 31 6.65 -0.16 -24.08
CA PRO A 31 5.85 -0.63 -25.22
C PRO A 31 5.26 -2.03 -25.03
N GLN A 32 5.69 -2.78 -24.03
CA GLN A 32 5.42 -4.21 -23.88
C GLN A 32 3.94 -4.58 -24.05
N TYR A 33 3.02 -3.91 -23.34
CA TYR A 33 1.59 -4.23 -23.41
C TYR A 33 0.96 -3.72 -24.70
N ARG A 34 1.36 -2.53 -25.14
CA ARG A 34 0.90 -1.99 -26.42
C ARG A 34 1.28 -2.92 -27.59
N ASP A 35 2.53 -3.36 -27.65
CA ASP A 35 3.02 -4.21 -28.73
C ASP A 35 2.35 -5.60 -28.70
N ALA A 36 2.10 -6.14 -27.51
CA ALA A 36 1.34 -7.37 -27.35
C ALA A 36 -0.11 -7.24 -27.87
N LEU A 37 -0.79 -6.16 -27.50
CA LEU A 37 -2.16 -5.88 -27.96
C LEU A 37 -2.21 -5.62 -29.46
N GLN A 38 -1.26 -4.87 -30.04
CA GLN A 38 -1.19 -4.62 -31.48
C GLN A 38 -1.06 -5.91 -32.31
N ARG A 39 -0.37 -6.92 -31.79
CA ARG A 39 -0.27 -8.23 -32.46
C ARG A 39 -1.56 -9.04 -32.41
N LEU A 40 -2.40 -8.83 -31.42
CA LEU A 40 -3.63 -9.59 -31.19
C LEU A 40 -4.88 -8.91 -31.77
N LEU A 41 -4.82 -7.60 -31.99
CA LEU A 41 -5.94 -6.82 -32.51
C LEU A 41 -5.89 -6.79 -34.06
N PRO A 42 -7.01 -7.02 -34.76
CA PRO A 42 -7.08 -6.85 -36.21
C PRO A 42 -7.12 -5.35 -36.60
N ASP A 43 -6.84 -5.03 -37.87
CA ASP A 43 -6.82 -3.65 -38.41
C ASP A 43 -8.16 -2.90 -38.23
N THR A 44 -9.25 -3.60 -37.97
CA THR A 44 -10.56 -3.03 -37.66
C THR A 44 -10.68 -2.50 -36.23
N TRP A 45 -9.61 -2.58 -35.46
CA TRP A 45 -9.53 -2.07 -34.10
C TRP A 45 -8.49 -0.95 -33.98
N THR A 46 -8.75 -0.03 -33.06
CA THR A 46 -7.82 1.05 -32.67
C THR A 46 -7.40 0.86 -31.22
N LEU A 47 -6.16 1.19 -30.94
CA LEU A 47 -5.62 1.19 -29.60
C LEU A 47 -5.26 2.63 -29.20
N GLU A 48 -6.08 3.21 -28.32
CA GLU A 48 -5.93 4.59 -27.85
C GLU A 48 -5.24 4.61 -26.49
N ARG A 49 -4.30 5.51 -26.33
CA ARG A 49 -3.59 5.74 -25.06
C ARG A 49 -4.38 6.69 -24.18
N GLY A 50 -4.66 6.26 -22.94
CA GLY A 50 -4.98 7.14 -21.81
C GLY A 50 -3.81 7.20 -20.82
N ASP A 51 -3.96 7.90 -19.71
CA ASP A 51 -2.91 8.07 -18.70
C ASP A 51 -2.52 6.75 -18.02
N VAL A 52 -3.52 6.01 -17.57
CA VAL A 52 -3.37 4.73 -16.84
C VAL A 52 -3.70 3.53 -17.74
N TRP A 53 -4.47 3.75 -18.81
CA TRP A 53 -5.13 2.72 -19.59
C TRP A 53 -4.80 2.77 -21.08
N LEU A 54 -4.73 1.60 -21.70
CA LEU A 54 -4.85 1.41 -23.15
C LEU A 54 -6.30 1.01 -23.44
N HIS A 55 -6.96 1.73 -24.33
CA HIS A 55 -8.34 1.45 -24.76
C HIS A 55 -8.34 0.79 -26.12
N ALA A 56 -8.85 -0.42 -26.21
CA ALA A 56 -9.08 -1.15 -27.45
C ALA A 56 -10.53 -0.96 -27.90
N ARG A 57 -10.71 -0.35 -29.06
CA ARG A 57 -12.03 -0.01 -29.64
C ARG A 57 -12.14 -0.43 -31.09
N MET A 58 -13.34 -0.71 -31.54
CA MET A 58 -13.58 -0.92 -32.95
C MET A 58 -13.42 0.38 -33.73
N ALA A 59 -12.71 0.35 -34.85
CA ALA A 59 -12.52 1.51 -35.73
C ALA A 59 -13.86 1.98 -36.30
N ALA A 60 -14.05 3.29 -36.34
CA ALA A 60 -15.25 3.89 -36.93
C ALA A 60 -15.41 3.44 -38.40
N GLY A 61 -16.60 2.99 -38.79
CA GLY A 61 -16.88 2.51 -40.16
C GLY A 61 -16.50 1.04 -40.42
N SER A 62 -15.97 0.29 -39.45
CA SER A 62 -15.76 -1.15 -39.59
C SER A 62 -17.11 -1.90 -39.67
N ALA A 63 -17.14 -3.06 -40.37
CA ALA A 63 -18.34 -3.87 -40.52
C ALA A 63 -18.97 -4.31 -39.18
N GLY A 64 -18.16 -4.41 -38.11
CA GLY A 64 -18.63 -4.67 -36.75
C GLY A 64 -19.27 -3.45 -36.08
N ALA A 65 -18.75 -2.24 -36.34
CA ALA A 65 -19.36 -1.00 -35.85
C ALA A 65 -20.70 -0.69 -36.54
N SER A 66 -20.84 -1.06 -37.82
CA SER A 66 -22.06 -0.88 -38.61
C SER A 66 -23.20 -1.80 -38.17
N ARG A 67 -22.93 -2.90 -37.47
CA ARG A 67 -23.95 -3.80 -36.90
C ARG A 67 -24.58 -3.30 -35.61
N ARG A 68 -23.99 -2.29 -34.95
CA ARG A 68 -24.55 -1.66 -33.74
C ARG A 68 -25.61 -0.64 -34.16
N THR A 69 -26.87 -1.02 -34.12
CA THR A 69 -28.04 -0.14 -34.35
C THR A 69 -28.34 0.76 -33.17
N THR A 70 -27.75 0.50 -32.01
CA THR A 70 -27.93 1.25 -30.76
C THR A 70 -26.61 1.81 -30.26
N PRO A 71 -26.60 3.03 -29.67
CA PRO A 71 -25.42 3.57 -29.02
C PRO A 71 -24.97 2.63 -27.87
N PRO A 72 -23.67 2.55 -27.57
CA PRO A 72 -23.19 1.72 -26.48
C PRO A 72 -23.85 2.16 -25.16
N PRO A 73 -24.21 1.22 -24.29
CA PRO A 73 -24.90 1.53 -23.03
C PRO A 73 -24.01 2.42 -22.14
N THR A 74 -24.65 3.26 -21.33
CA THR A 74 -23.98 4.12 -20.37
C THR A 74 -23.56 3.36 -19.12
N GLN A 75 -24.20 2.22 -18.82
CA GLN A 75 -23.97 1.37 -17.65
C GLN A 75 -24.35 -0.09 -17.96
N GLY A 76 -23.80 -1.02 -17.19
CA GLY A 76 -24.06 -2.45 -17.38
C GLY A 76 -23.10 -3.31 -16.57
N PHE A 77 -23.19 -4.63 -16.78
CA PHE A 77 -22.21 -5.56 -16.23
C PHE A 77 -20.85 -5.42 -16.93
N LYS A 78 -19.78 -5.27 -16.13
CA LYS A 78 -18.39 -5.27 -16.57
C LYS A 78 -17.75 -6.57 -16.17
N ILE A 79 -16.84 -7.08 -17.02
CA ILE A 79 -15.93 -8.15 -16.64
C ILE A 79 -14.57 -7.50 -16.33
N HIS A 80 -14.04 -7.78 -15.16
CA HIS A 80 -12.69 -7.41 -14.80
C HIS A 80 -11.79 -8.65 -14.82
N VAL A 81 -10.66 -8.53 -15.50
CA VAL A 81 -9.61 -9.53 -15.47
C VAL A 81 -8.54 -9.04 -14.51
N SER A 82 -8.22 -9.85 -13.52
CA SER A 82 -7.14 -9.61 -12.59
C SER A 82 -5.86 -10.31 -13.07
N SER A 83 -4.69 -9.75 -12.76
CA SER A 83 -3.41 -10.33 -13.16
C SER A 83 -2.29 -10.05 -12.17
N ALA A 84 -1.52 -11.08 -11.86
CA ALA A 84 -0.16 -10.90 -11.37
C ALA A 84 0.77 -10.45 -12.51
N PRO A 85 1.90 -9.75 -12.24
CA PRO A 85 2.82 -9.26 -13.28
C PRO A 85 3.29 -10.34 -14.26
N ALA A 86 3.59 -11.54 -13.77
CA ALA A 86 4.09 -12.65 -14.59
C ALA A 86 3.06 -13.21 -15.58
N HIS A 87 1.77 -12.97 -15.39
CA HIS A 87 0.69 -13.61 -16.16
C HIS A 87 0.04 -12.71 -17.19
N THR A 88 0.43 -11.44 -17.28
CA THR A 88 -0.23 -10.42 -18.11
C THR A 88 -0.25 -10.74 -19.59
N LEU A 89 0.88 -11.13 -20.16
CA LEU A 89 0.98 -11.44 -21.59
C LEU A 89 0.15 -12.68 -21.95
N ARG A 90 0.18 -13.71 -21.10
CA ARG A 90 -0.65 -14.89 -21.29
C ARG A 90 -2.14 -14.57 -21.21
N LEU A 91 -2.54 -13.70 -20.29
CA LEU A 91 -3.92 -13.25 -20.20
C LEU A 91 -4.37 -12.45 -21.42
N PHE A 92 -3.51 -11.64 -22.02
CA PHE A 92 -3.84 -11.01 -23.31
C PHE A 92 -4.14 -12.05 -24.39
N GLU A 93 -3.30 -13.08 -24.53
CA GLU A 93 -3.50 -14.16 -25.51
C GLU A 93 -4.82 -14.92 -25.32
N LEU A 94 -5.25 -15.12 -24.08
CA LEU A 94 -6.48 -15.84 -23.73
C LEU A 94 -7.73 -14.97 -23.89
N VAL A 95 -7.65 -13.70 -23.51
CA VAL A 95 -8.82 -12.80 -23.35
C VAL A 95 -9.09 -11.99 -24.62
N VAL A 96 -8.07 -11.41 -25.24
CA VAL A 96 -8.25 -10.47 -26.36
C VAL A 96 -8.94 -11.12 -27.56
N PRO A 97 -8.58 -12.34 -28.01
CA PRO A 97 -9.28 -12.98 -29.11
C PRO A 97 -10.79 -13.15 -28.85
N ALA A 98 -11.18 -13.50 -27.61
CA ALA A 98 -12.60 -13.61 -27.26
C ALA A 98 -13.32 -12.25 -27.33
N CYS A 99 -12.68 -11.16 -26.91
CA CYS A 99 -13.24 -9.82 -27.03
C CYS A 99 -13.40 -9.43 -28.51
N VAL A 100 -12.41 -9.72 -29.35
CA VAL A 100 -12.45 -9.44 -30.81
C VAL A 100 -13.53 -10.24 -31.51
N GLU A 101 -13.64 -11.55 -31.24
CA GLU A 101 -14.66 -12.45 -31.82
C GLU A 101 -16.09 -11.97 -31.52
N ASN A 102 -16.31 -11.42 -30.31
CA ASN A 102 -17.61 -10.92 -29.89
C ASN A 102 -17.79 -9.41 -30.14
N GLY A 103 -16.82 -8.72 -30.72
CA GLY A 103 -16.89 -7.26 -30.94
C GLY A 103 -17.05 -6.44 -29.66
N VAL A 104 -16.45 -6.88 -28.55
CA VAL A 104 -16.59 -6.23 -27.22
C VAL A 104 -15.36 -5.42 -26.89
N GLU A 105 -15.55 -4.13 -26.73
CA GLU A 105 -14.48 -3.19 -26.39
C GLU A 105 -13.96 -3.40 -24.96
N PHE A 106 -12.67 -3.10 -24.76
CA PHE A 106 -12.04 -3.26 -23.45
C PHE A 106 -10.94 -2.20 -23.24
N LYS A 107 -10.49 -2.10 -22.01
CA LYS A 107 -9.25 -1.39 -21.65
C LYS A 107 -8.35 -2.30 -20.81
N SER A 108 -7.06 -2.05 -20.85
CA SER A 108 -6.05 -2.70 -19.99
C SER A 108 -5.16 -1.68 -19.32
N ALA A 109 -4.42 -2.08 -18.29
CA ALA A 109 -3.31 -1.29 -17.78
C ALA A 109 -2.37 -0.90 -18.95
N ALA A 110 -1.84 0.33 -18.91
CA ALA A 110 -1.05 0.86 -20.01
C ALA A 110 0.29 0.12 -20.20
N ASP A 111 0.87 -0.33 -19.11
CA ASP A 111 2.13 -1.06 -19.08
C ASP A 111 2.36 -1.74 -17.71
N PRO A 112 3.46 -2.50 -17.50
CA PRO A 112 3.77 -3.14 -16.23
C PRO A 112 3.86 -2.19 -15.04
N VAL A 113 4.34 -0.96 -15.22
CA VAL A 113 4.42 0.03 -14.13
C VAL A 113 3.02 0.42 -13.67
N MET A 114 2.09 0.65 -14.62
CA MET A 114 0.69 0.95 -14.27
C MET A 114 -0.01 -0.24 -13.61
N LEU A 115 0.30 -1.46 -14.00
CA LEU A 115 -0.19 -2.64 -13.27
C LEU A 115 0.33 -2.65 -11.83
N GLY A 116 1.62 -2.35 -11.64
CA GLY A 116 2.20 -2.21 -10.30
C GLY A 116 1.46 -1.17 -9.45
N VAL A 117 1.14 -0.01 -10.02
CA VAL A 117 0.37 1.04 -9.35
C VAL A 117 -1.05 0.59 -9.00
N ILE A 118 -1.75 -0.06 -9.94
CA ILE A 118 -3.11 -0.58 -9.72
C ILE A 118 -3.15 -1.60 -8.57
N ASN A 119 -2.07 -2.37 -8.38
CA ASN A 119 -1.96 -3.41 -7.37
C ASN A 119 -1.13 -2.97 -6.14
N SER A 120 -0.63 -1.73 -6.08
CA SER A 120 0.23 -1.23 -5.00
C SER A 120 -0.46 -1.20 -3.65
N LYS A 121 0.31 -1.20 -2.56
CA LYS A 121 -0.15 -1.05 -1.17
C LYS A 121 -1.04 0.19 -0.98
N THR A 122 -0.74 1.26 -1.70
CA THR A 122 -1.38 2.57 -1.57
C THR A 122 -2.61 2.77 -2.47
N GLN A 123 -2.94 1.82 -3.35
CA GLN A 123 -4.14 1.89 -4.17
C GLN A 123 -5.40 1.72 -3.32
N GLU A 124 -6.47 2.40 -3.70
CA GLU A 124 -7.77 2.18 -3.06
C GLU A 124 -8.28 0.75 -3.29
N ARG A 125 -8.74 0.08 -2.22
CA ARG A 125 -9.23 -1.31 -2.25
C ARG A 125 -10.31 -1.56 -3.31
N GLY A 126 -11.20 -0.60 -3.54
CA GLY A 126 -12.30 -0.73 -4.53
C GLY A 126 -11.84 -0.65 -5.99
N PHE A 127 -10.60 -0.23 -6.24
CA PHE A 127 -10.03 -0.07 -7.58
C PHE A 127 -8.96 -1.09 -7.94
N SER A 128 -8.37 -1.71 -6.95
CA SER A 128 -7.28 -2.66 -7.12
C SER A 128 -7.67 -3.92 -7.88
N GLY A 129 -6.68 -4.57 -8.44
CA GLY A 129 -6.80 -5.88 -9.09
C GLY A 129 -7.33 -5.84 -10.53
N LYS A 130 -7.70 -4.69 -11.07
CA LYS A 130 -8.37 -4.56 -12.37
C LYS A 130 -7.36 -4.35 -13.50
N PHE A 131 -6.68 -5.42 -13.92
CA PHE A 131 -5.73 -5.39 -15.05
C PHE A 131 -6.42 -5.05 -16.37
N MET A 132 -7.56 -5.71 -16.68
CA MET A 132 -8.41 -5.37 -17.82
C MET A 132 -9.84 -5.11 -17.36
N THR A 133 -10.54 -4.25 -18.10
CA THR A 133 -11.99 -4.03 -17.95
C THR A 133 -12.66 -4.21 -19.31
N ILE A 134 -13.60 -5.11 -19.42
CA ILE A 134 -14.32 -5.47 -20.63
C ILE A 134 -15.76 -4.93 -20.50
N TYR A 135 -16.33 -4.39 -21.58
CA TYR A 135 -17.60 -3.68 -21.61
C TYR A 135 -18.62 -4.37 -22.51
N PRO A 136 -19.24 -5.48 -22.08
CA PRO A 136 -20.30 -6.14 -22.86
C PRO A 136 -21.47 -5.17 -23.13
N PRO A 137 -22.03 -5.15 -24.36
CA PRO A 137 -23.08 -4.21 -24.72
C PRO A 137 -24.42 -4.49 -24.04
N ASP A 138 -24.68 -5.72 -23.62
CA ASP A 138 -25.90 -6.19 -22.97
C ASP A 138 -25.61 -7.40 -22.07
N GLU A 139 -26.63 -7.87 -21.35
CA GLU A 139 -26.49 -8.96 -20.39
C GLU A 139 -26.29 -10.33 -21.08
N ASP A 140 -26.89 -10.58 -22.24
CA ASP A 140 -26.71 -11.84 -22.96
C ASP A 140 -25.25 -12.01 -23.42
N VAL A 141 -24.67 -10.95 -23.97
CA VAL A 141 -23.23 -10.91 -24.33
C VAL A 141 -22.35 -11.02 -23.09
N PHE A 142 -22.72 -10.38 -22.00
CA PHE A 142 -21.98 -10.49 -20.74
C PHE A 142 -21.92 -11.95 -20.25
N VAL A 143 -23.08 -12.62 -20.17
CA VAL A 143 -23.17 -14.03 -19.70
C VAL A 143 -22.39 -14.97 -20.61
N SER A 144 -22.55 -14.84 -21.93
CA SER A 144 -21.86 -15.72 -22.89
C SER A 144 -20.35 -15.49 -22.94
N LEU A 145 -19.92 -14.22 -22.84
CA LEU A 145 -18.50 -13.86 -22.91
C LEU A 145 -17.76 -14.28 -21.64
N ILE A 146 -18.31 -14.03 -20.44
CA ILE A 146 -17.63 -14.42 -19.20
C ILE A 146 -17.48 -15.94 -19.10
N GLU A 147 -18.45 -16.72 -19.57
CA GLU A 147 -18.37 -18.17 -19.66
C GLU A 147 -17.29 -18.62 -20.67
N THR A 148 -17.18 -17.93 -21.79
CA THR A 148 -16.13 -18.20 -22.80
C THR A 148 -14.75 -17.90 -22.22
N LEU A 149 -14.59 -16.77 -21.53
CA LEU A 149 -13.34 -16.40 -20.85
C LEU A 149 -12.97 -17.40 -19.75
N TYR A 150 -13.96 -17.85 -18.98
CA TYR A 150 -13.75 -18.86 -17.95
C TYR A 150 -13.19 -20.16 -18.56
N ARG A 151 -13.82 -20.67 -19.62
CA ARG A 151 -13.32 -21.89 -20.31
C ARG A 151 -11.92 -21.74 -20.89
N ARG A 152 -11.54 -20.53 -21.29
CA ARG A 152 -10.17 -20.24 -21.81
C ARG A 152 -9.14 -20.09 -20.71
N THR A 153 -9.53 -19.72 -19.48
CA THR A 153 -8.62 -19.43 -18.39
C THR A 153 -8.58 -20.51 -17.31
N VAL A 154 -9.64 -21.34 -17.19
CA VAL A 154 -9.73 -22.40 -16.21
C VAL A 154 -8.69 -23.44 -16.39
N GLY A 155 -7.85 -23.87 -16.15
CA GLY A 155 -6.80 -24.87 -16.44
C GLY A 155 -5.46 -24.24 -16.82
N GLU A 156 -5.46 -22.94 -17.03
CA GLU A 156 -4.23 -22.18 -17.24
C GLU A 156 -3.58 -21.80 -15.91
N LYS A 157 -2.26 -21.73 -15.89
CA LYS A 157 -1.50 -21.29 -14.70
C LYS A 157 -1.46 -19.75 -14.63
N VAL A 158 -2.65 -19.13 -14.57
CA VAL A 158 -2.77 -17.68 -14.48
C VAL A 158 -3.54 -17.30 -13.22
N GLU A 159 -3.07 -16.28 -12.53
CA GLU A 159 -3.70 -15.77 -11.32
C GLU A 159 -3.47 -14.26 -11.16
N GLY A 160 -4.29 -13.63 -10.35
CA GLY A 160 -4.21 -12.22 -10.01
C GLY A 160 -4.81 -11.94 -8.64
N PRO A 161 -4.59 -10.74 -8.09
CA PRO A 161 -5.18 -10.37 -6.80
C PRO A 161 -6.70 -10.43 -6.84
N TYR A 162 -7.32 -10.78 -5.71
CA TYR A 162 -8.78 -10.75 -5.59
C TYR A 162 -9.31 -9.32 -5.75
N VAL A 163 -10.34 -9.14 -6.57
CA VAL A 163 -10.96 -7.82 -6.79
C VAL A 163 -12.10 -7.62 -5.79
N LEU A 164 -11.84 -6.91 -4.70
CA LEU A 164 -12.76 -6.79 -3.54
C LEU A 164 -14.12 -6.19 -3.92
N SER A 165 -14.16 -5.21 -4.82
CA SER A 165 -15.41 -4.55 -5.24
C SER A 165 -16.30 -5.39 -6.14
N ASP A 166 -15.82 -6.57 -6.54
CA ASP A 166 -16.44 -7.40 -7.56
C ASP A 166 -16.79 -8.80 -7.01
N ARG A 167 -17.71 -9.49 -7.68
CA ARG A 167 -17.94 -10.90 -7.44
C ARG A 167 -17.05 -11.74 -8.34
N ARG A 168 -16.36 -12.73 -7.76
CA ARG A 168 -15.63 -13.73 -8.51
C ARG A 168 -16.58 -14.56 -9.35
N TYR A 169 -16.21 -14.84 -10.60
CA TYR A 169 -16.94 -15.77 -11.44
C TYR A 169 -16.52 -17.20 -11.16
N ARG A 170 -17.42 -17.99 -10.57
CA ARG A 170 -17.16 -19.36 -10.12
C ARG A 170 -15.90 -19.44 -9.25
N ASP A 171 -14.98 -20.36 -9.56
CA ASP A 171 -13.68 -20.57 -8.91
C ASP A 171 -12.51 -19.91 -9.67
N SER A 172 -12.81 -19.01 -10.61
CA SER A 172 -11.77 -18.35 -11.39
C SER A 172 -10.78 -17.58 -10.52
N LYS A 173 -9.50 -17.68 -10.84
CA LYS A 173 -8.44 -16.92 -10.17
C LYS A 173 -8.20 -15.54 -10.79
N VAL A 174 -8.88 -15.23 -11.90
CA VAL A 174 -8.62 -14.01 -12.68
C VAL A 174 -9.89 -13.28 -13.16
N LEU A 175 -11.09 -13.91 -13.15
CA LEU A 175 -12.32 -13.32 -13.66
C LEU A 175 -13.24 -12.88 -12.53
N PHE A 176 -13.63 -11.62 -12.61
CA PHE A 176 -14.54 -10.96 -11.67
C PHE A 176 -15.54 -10.11 -12.45
N TYR A 177 -16.67 -9.78 -11.84
CA TYR A 177 -17.67 -8.93 -12.47
C TYR A 177 -18.39 -8.05 -11.48
N ARG A 178 -18.87 -6.91 -11.98
CA ARG A 178 -19.74 -5.99 -11.26
C ARG A 178 -20.62 -5.21 -12.23
N TYR A 179 -21.72 -4.68 -11.72
CA TYR A 179 -22.51 -3.67 -12.44
C TYR A 179 -21.94 -2.27 -12.18
N GLY A 180 -21.89 -1.40 -13.19
CA GLY A 180 -21.38 -0.04 -13.04
C GLY A 180 -21.41 0.78 -14.34
N GLY A 181 -21.09 2.07 -14.23
CA GLY A 181 -21.11 2.98 -15.37
C GLY A 181 -20.01 2.69 -16.40
N PHE A 182 -20.33 2.62 -17.69
CA PHE A 182 -19.37 2.56 -18.80
C PHE A 182 -18.96 3.98 -19.22
N ARG A 183 -19.98 4.84 -19.39
CA ARG A 183 -19.86 6.29 -19.63
C ARG A 183 -20.84 7.00 -18.68
N PRO A 184 -20.57 6.94 -17.36
CA PRO A 184 -21.54 7.42 -16.38
C PRO A 184 -21.67 8.94 -16.44
N PRO A 185 -22.87 9.49 -16.16
CA PRO A 185 -23.02 10.89 -15.84
C PRO A 185 -22.07 11.30 -14.72
N ARG A 186 -21.55 12.52 -14.80
CA ARG A 186 -20.64 13.08 -13.80
C ARG A 186 -21.25 14.28 -13.12
N GLY A 187 -21.02 14.41 -11.83
CA GLY A 187 -21.38 15.57 -11.04
C GLY A 187 -20.17 16.12 -10.30
N LEU A 188 -20.13 17.43 -10.14
CA LEU A 188 -19.13 18.11 -9.33
C LEU A 188 -19.69 18.23 -7.90
N ASN A 189 -18.92 17.76 -6.92
CA ASN A 189 -19.23 17.91 -5.51
C ASN A 189 -18.81 19.29 -4.99
N ILE A 190 -19.34 19.67 -3.82
CA ILE A 190 -19.02 20.97 -3.18
C ILE A 190 -17.52 21.11 -2.88
N ASP A 191 -16.85 20.00 -2.59
CA ASP A 191 -15.40 19.95 -2.32
C ASP A 191 -14.53 19.97 -3.60
N GLY A 192 -15.14 20.12 -4.78
CA GLY A 192 -14.45 20.10 -6.06
C GLY A 192 -14.16 18.70 -6.62
N THR A 193 -14.53 17.64 -5.91
CA THR A 193 -14.39 16.27 -6.40
C THR A 193 -15.48 15.92 -7.43
N GLN A 194 -15.20 14.95 -8.32
CA GLN A 194 -16.18 14.46 -9.29
C GLN A 194 -16.75 13.11 -8.85
N SER A 195 -18.07 13.05 -8.76
CA SER A 195 -18.80 11.81 -8.59
C SER A 195 -19.32 11.27 -9.92
N THR A 196 -19.39 9.95 -10.04
CA THR A 196 -20.03 9.25 -11.15
C THR A 196 -21.34 8.62 -10.70
N PHE A 197 -22.35 8.59 -11.57
CA PHE A 197 -23.68 8.13 -11.22
C PHE A 197 -24.16 7.01 -12.14
N LEU A 198 -24.95 6.12 -11.60
CA LEU A 198 -25.82 5.21 -12.33
C LEU A 198 -27.20 5.84 -12.48
N VAL A 199 -27.90 5.49 -13.52
CA VAL A 199 -29.28 5.92 -13.76
C VAL A 199 -30.20 4.75 -13.42
N SER A 200 -31.07 4.93 -12.43
CA SER A 200 -32.07 3.94 -12.06
C SER A 200 -33.20 3.89 -13.10
N PRO A 201 -34.08 2.87 -13.11
CA PRO A 201 -35.17 2.75 -14.07
C PRO A 201 -36.18 3.91 -14.06
N ASP A 202 -36.32 4.62 -12.94
CA ASP A 202 -37.15 5.80 -12.79
C ASP A 202 -36.49 7.11 -13.24
N GLY A 203 -35.21 7.04 -13.69
CA GLY A 203 -34.41 8.18 -14.12
C GLY A 203 -33.61 8.88 -13.01
N SER A 204 -33.70 8.40 -11.78
CA SER A 204 -32.93 8.96 -10.65
C SER A 204 -31.43 8.65 -10.77
N TYR A 205 -30.59 9.58 -10.28
CA TYR A 205 -29.15 9.39 -10.21
C TYR A 205 -28.75 8.77 -8.88
N VAL A 206 -28.02 7.64 -8.94
CA VAL A 206 -27.48 6.94 -7.78
C VAL A 206 -25.97 6.88 -7.92
N ALA A 207 -25.22 7.18 -6.86
CA ALA A 207 -23.75 7.16 -6.89
C ALA A 207 -23.19 5.79 -7.33
N ASP A 208 -22.27 5.78 -8.31
CA ASP A 208 -21.51 4.57 -8.70
C ASP A 208 -20.34 4.36 -7.72
N GLU A 209 -20.67 3.96 -6.50
CA GLU A 209 -19.70 3.73 -5.44
C GLU A 209 -18.87 2.46 -5.72
N ARG A 210 -17.58 2.54 -5.40
CA ARG A 210 -16.65 1.41 -5.52
C ARG A 210 -16.20 0.97 -4.13
N LEU A 211 -17.11 0.30 -3.45
CA LEU A 211 -16.88 -0.23 -2.12
C LEU A 211 -15.88 -1.41 -2.17
N PRO A 212 -15.14 -1.69 -1.09
CA PRO A 212 -14.24 -2.84 -1.00
C PRO A 212 -15.00 -4.17 -0.77
N TYR A 213 -16.22 -4.26 -1.25
CA TYR A 213 -17.07 -5.45 -1.27
C TYR A 213 -18.08 -5.35 -2.41
N PHE A 214 -18.53 -6.49 -2.89
CA PHE A 214 -19.50 -6.57 -3.97
C PHE A 214 -20.88 -6.06 -3.55
N ARG A 215 -21.44 -5.16 -4.33
CA ARG A 215 -22.79 -4.64 -4.18
C ARG A 215 -23.42 -4.37 -5.54
N LEU A 216 -24.64 -4.81 -5.72
CA LEU A 216 -25.46 -4.45 -6.88
C LEU A 216 -26.44 -3.32 -6.54
N PRO A 217 -26.79 -2.47 -7.51
CA PRO A 217 -27.92 -1.57 -7.37
C PRO A 217 -29.22 -2.34 -7.10
N PRO A 218 -30.18 -1.79 -6.34
CA PRO A 218 -31.40 -2.52 -5.96
C PRO A 218 -32.25 -3.01 -7.14
N TRP A 219 -32.12 -2.38 -8.29
CA TRP A 219 -32.89 -2.73 -9.51
C TRP A 219 -32.14 -3.73 -10.43
N VAL A 220 -30.93 -4.14 -10.08
CA VAL A 220 -30.13 -5.07 -10.87
C VAL A 220 -30.10 -6.43 -10.18
N ARG A 221 -30.45 -7.48 -10.90
CA ARG A 221 -30.31 -8.85 -10.44
C ARG A 221 -28.97 -9.42 -10.90
N ASP A 222 -28.38 -10.26 -10.07
CA ASP A 222 -27.19 -11.01 -10.45
C ASP A 222 -27.59 -12.18 -11.36
N PRO A 223 -27.15 -12.24 -12.63
CA PRO A 223 -27.52 -13.31 -13.54
C PRO A 223 -26.95 -14.69 -13.13
N PHE A 224 -26.03 -14.74 -12.17
CA PHE A 224 -25.41 -15.96 -11.65
C PHE A 224 -25.80 -16.25 -10.20
N ALA A 225 -26.70 -15.49 -9.59
CA ALA A 225 -27.24 -15.84 -8.29
C ALA A 225 -28.12 -17.09 -8.44
N GLU A 226 -27.80 -18.14 -7.70
CA GLU A 226 -28.77 -19.22 -7.46
C GLU A 226 -30.01 -18.60 -6.80
N GLU A 227 -31.23 -19.05 -7.19
CA GLU A 227 -32.45 -18.57 -6.53
C GLU A 227 -32.26 -18.73 -5.01
N PRO A 228 -32.57 -17.69 -4.20
CA PRO A 228 -32.39 -17.79 -2.76
C PRO A 228 -33.23 -18.98 -2.29
N ALA A 229 -32.58 -19.95 -1.63
CA ALA A 229 -33.29 -20.97 -0.89
C ALA A 229 -34.28 -20.24 0.02
N LYS A 230 -35.57 -20.64 -0.03
CA LYS A 230 -36.69 -19.97 0.66
C LYS A 230 -36.54 -19.84 2.19
N ASP A 231 -35.39 -20.23 2.75
CA ASP A 231 -35.07 -20.23 4.18
C ASP A 231 -33.89 -19.34 4.59
N SER A 232 -33.41 -18.42 3.75
CA SER A 232 -32.52 -17.36 4.25
C SER A 232 -33.37 -16.29 4.94
N ALA A 233 -33.76 -16.58 6.19
CA ALA A 233 -34.28 -15.58 7.09
C ALA A 233 -33.32 -14.39 7.12
N GLU A 234 -33.83 -13.20 6.82
CA GLU A 234 -33.16 -11.93 7.07
C GLU A 234 -32.60 -11.98 8.50
N ARG A 235 -31.30 -12.00 8.65
CA ARG A 235 -30.73 -11.76 9.97
C ARG A 235 -31.19 -10.37 10.40
N PRO A 236 -31.84 -10.24 11.56
CA PRO A 236 -32.20 -8.94 12.07
C PRO A 236 -30.92 -8.11 12.16
N ALA A 237 -31.02 -6.81 11.87
CA ALA A 237 -29.95 -5.84 12.07
C ALA A 237 -29.63 -5.75 13.57
N GLY A 238 -28.88 -6.73 14.05
CA GLY A 238 -28.24 -6.76 15.36
C GLY A 238 -26.81 -6.30 15.18
N GLU A 239 -26.18 -5.91 16.27
CA GLU A 239 -24.75 -5.54 16.34
C GLU A 239 -23.91 -6.51 15.48
N PRO A 240 -22.97 -5.99 14.67
CA PRO A 240 -22.14 -6.86 13.86
C PRO A 240 -21.46 -7.87 14.78
N ALA A 241 -21.74 -9.17 14.57
CA ALA A 241 -21.08 -10.22 15.33
C ALA A 241 -19.58 -10.00 15.19
N ALA A 242 -18.86 -9.92 16.33
CA ALA A 242 -17.42 -9.73 16.33
C ALA A 242 -16.78 -10.78 15.39
N THR A 243 -15.97 -10.31 14.46
CA THR A 243 -15.27 -11.20 13.52
C THR A 243 -14.25 -12.02 14.32
N LEU A 244 -14.40 -13.33 14.30
CA LEU A 244 -13.48 -14.26 14.96
C LEU A 244 -12.60 -14.91 13.90
N LEU A 245 -11.32 -14.56 13.86
CA LEU A 245 -10.34 -15.13 12.96
C LEU A 245 -9.67 -16.36 13.60
N ASN A 246 -9.40 -17.39 12.78
CA ASN A 246 -8.84 -18.68 13.20
C ASN A 246 -9.57 -19.32 14.41
N GLY A 247 -10.85 -19.01 14.59
CA GLY A 247 -11.62 -19.46 15.76
C GLY A 247 -11.08 -19.00 17.12
N ARG A 248 -10.15 -18.05 17.14
CA ARG A 248 -9.40 -17.64 18.34
C ARG A 248 -9.30 -16.12 18.52
N TYR A 249 -9.04 -15.37 17.45
CA TYR A 249 -8.75 -13.94 17.55
C TYR A 249 -9.99 -13.12 17.28
N ARG A 250 -10.52 -12.48 18.31
CA ARG A 250 -11.69 -11.60 18.24
C ARG A 250 -11.26 -10.22 17.78
N ILE A 251 -11.68 -9.82 16.60
CA ILE A 251 -11.39 -8.49 16.04
C ILE A 251 -12.38 -7.49 16.62
N GLU A 252 -11.86 -6.41 17.19
CA GLU A 252 -12.62 -5.33 17.82
C GLU A 252 -12.71 -4.09 16.92
N GLY A 253 -11.66 -3.87 16.10
CA GLY A 253 -11.65 -2.73 15.17
C GLY A 253 -10.44 -2.75 14.25
N ALA A 254 -10.49 -1.88 13.25
CA ALA A 254 -9.37 -1.66 12.35
C ALA A 254 -8.56 -0.44 12.80
N LEU A 255 -7.25 -0.57 12.81
CA LEU A 255 -6.31 0.53 13.00
C LEU A 255 -6.05 1.26 11.69
N THR A 256 -5.81 0.50 10.62
CA THR A 256 -5.58 1.04 9.28
C THR A 256 -5.94 0.03 8.20
N PHE A 257 -6.18 0.54 6.99
CA PHE A 257 -6.40 -0.27 5.81
C PHE A 257 -5.50 0.19 4.67
N SER A 258 -4.96 -0.78 3.94
CA SER A 258 -4.30 -0.56 2.67
C SER A 258 -4.85 -1.54 1.62
N ASN A 259 -4.44 -1.39 0.36
CA ASN A 259 -4.75 -2.41 -0.64
C ASN A 259 -4.05 -3.75 -0.35
N ALA A 260 -2.89 -3.70 0.25
CA ALA A 260 -2.12 -4.90 0.57
C ALA A 260 -2.73 -5.73 1.71
N GLY A 261 -3.50 -5.10 2.60
CA GLY A 261 -4.13 -5.74 3.73
C GLY A 261 -4.70 -4.72 4.73
N GLY A 262 -4.99 -5.17 5.93
CA GLY A 262 -5.43 -4.34 7.06
C GLY A 262 -4.61 -4.61 8.30
N VAL A 263 -4.62 -3.67 9.22
CA VAL A 263 -4.11 -3.84 10.58
C VAL A 263 -5.28 -3.65 11.54
N TYR A 264 -5.51 -4.64 12.36
CA TYR A 264 -6.64 -4.70 13.27
C TYR A 264 -6.15 -4.82 14.71
N HIS A 265 -6.94 -4.33 15.65
CA HIS A 265 -6.76 -4.64 17.06
C HIS A 265 -7.85 -5.60 17.53
N GLY A 266 -7.52 -6.41 18.50
CA GLY A 266 -8.44 -7.40 19.03
C GLY A 266 -7.90 -8.08 20.28
N THR A 267 -8.56 -9.17 20.66
CA THR A 267 -8.23 -9.98 21.83
C THR A 267 -8.08 -11.43 21.44
N ASP A 268 -7.06 -12.10 21.96
CA ASP A 268 -6.91 -13.55 21.90
C ASP A 268 -7.87 -14.19 22.90
N ASP A 269 -8.90 -14.89 22.44
CA ASP A 269 -9.92 -15.50 23.30
C ASP A 269 -9.37 -16.63 24.20
N VAL A 270 -8.19 -17.15 23.91
CA VAL A 270 -7.52 -18.19 24.70
C VAL A 270 -6.71 -17.59 25.86
N THR A 271 -5.82 -16.64 25.56
CA THR A 271 -4.94 -16.03 26.58
C THR A 271 -5.55 -14.82 27.26
N ARG A 272 -6.57 -14.20 26.65
CA ARG A 272 -7.18 -12.91 27.03
C ARG A 272 -6.25 -11.71 26.87
N GLU A 273 -5.15 -11.88 26.18
CA GLU A 273 -4.21 -10.80 25.89
C GLU A 273 -4.68 -9.96 24.70
N PRO A 274 -4.43 -8.65 24.71
CA PRO A 274 -4.67 -7.79 23.56
C PRO A 274 -3.65 -8.12 22.44
N VAL A 275 -4.13 -8.15 21.20
CA VAL A 275 -3.32 -8.46 20.02
C VAL A 275 -3.52 -7.44 18.90
N VAL A 276 -2.50 -7.33 18.06
CA VAL A 276 -2.58 -6.72 16.74
C VAL A 276 -2.59 -7.84 15.70
N VAL A 277 -3.47 -7.73 14.71
CA VAL A 277 -3.59 -8.69 13.62
C VAL A 277 -3.34 -7.96 12.31
N LYS A 278 -2.27 -8.33 11.62
CA LYS A 278 -1.90 -7.82 10.30
C LYS A 278 -2.41 -8.78 9.23
N GLU A 279 -3.12 -8.26 8.24
CA GLU A 279 -3.64 -9.00 7.09
C GLU A 279 -2.77 -8.74 5.88
N ALA A 280 -2.43 -9.77 5.12
CA ALA A 280 -1.81 -9.66 3.81
C ALA A 280 -2.65 -10.35 2.73
N ARG A 281 -2.85 -9.64 1.62
CA ARG A 281 -3.60 -10.10 0.45
C ARG A 281 -2.64 -10.58 -0.63
N ARG A 282 -2.87 -11.82 -1.12
CA ARG A 282 -2.05 -12.40 -2.19
C ARG A 282 -2.02 -11.55 -3.44
N LEU A 283 -0.87 -11.51 -4.09
CA LEU A 283 -0.61 -10.88 -5.40
C LEU A 283 -0.89 -9.36 -5.40
N THR A 284 -0.94 -8.74 -4.24
CA THR A 284 -0.92 -7.28 -4.11
C THR A 284 0.49 -6.80 -3.78
N ASN A 285 0.79 -5.55 -4.11
CA ASN A 285 2.08 -4.92 -3.86
C ASN A 285 3.27 -5.75 -4.38
N CYS A 286 3.10 -6.33 -5.59
CA CYS A 286 4.10 -7.22 -6.19
C CYS A 286 5.29 -6.48 -6.74
N TRP A 287 6.48 -7.07 -6.57
CA TRP A 287 7.69 -6.69 -7.30
C TRP A 287 8.50 -7.93 -7.69
N THR A 288 9.48 -7.73 -8.55
CA THR A 288 10.38 -8.80 -9.00
C THR A 288 11.70 -8.69 -8.26
N ALA A 289 12.11 -9.77 -7.60
CA ALA A 289 13.42 -9.94 -6.98
C ALA A 289 14.12 -11.14 -7.68
N GLY A 290 15.08 -10.85 -8.55
CA GLY A 290 15.65 -11.87 -9.42
C GLY A 290 14.59 -12.53 -10.29
N ASP A 291 14.46 -13.85 -10.21
CA ASP A 291 13.47 -14.65 -10.97
C ASP A 291 12.14 -14.84 -10.21
N HIS A 292 12.01 -14.26 -9.03
CA HIS A 292 10.82 -14.43 -8.18
C HIS A 292 9.96 -13.17 -8.14
N THR A 293 8.65 -13.38 -8.07
CA THR A 293 7.69 -12.33 -7.75
C THR A 293 7.39 -12.41 -6.26
N VAL A 294 7.63 -11.32 -5.56
CA VAL A 294 7.34 -11.15 -4.13
C VAL A 294 6.04 -10.36 -4.01
N ASP A 295 5.19 -10.72 -3.05
CA ASP A 295 3.92 -10.03 -2.77
C ASP A 295 3.77 -9.68 -1.29
N SER A 296 2.63 -9.13 -0.92
CA SER A 296 2.36 -8.74 0.47
C SER A 296 2.35 -9.93 1.44
N VAL A 297 2.03 -11.14 0.97
CA VAL A 297 2.05 -12.36 1.82
C VAL A 297 3.48 -12.76 2.13
N ASP A 298 4.37 -12.67 1.14
CA ASP A 298 5.79 -12.96 1.33
C ASP A 298 6.42 -11.95 2.31
N MET A 299 6.03 -10.65 2.21
CA MET A 299 6.46 -9.63 3.18
C MET A 299 5.99 -9.95 4.59
N LEU A 300 4.72 -10.32 4.77
CA LEU A 300 4.18 -10.63 6.09
C LEU A 300 4.84 -11.87 6.72
N ARG A 301 5.17 -12.87 5.91
CA ARG A 301 5.93 -14.04 6.36
C ARG A 301 7.35 -13.67 6.75
N HIS A 302 7.99 -12.84 5.94
CA HIS A 302 9.31 -12.32 6.24
C HIS A 302 9.32 -11.53 7.56
N GLU A 303 8.36 -10.64 7.78
CA GLU A 303 8.18 -9.92 9.04
C GLU A 303 8.04 -10.88 10.23
N TYR A 304 7.21 -11.93 10.10
CA TYR A 304 7.09 -12.96 11.13
C TYR A 304 8.44 -13.62 11.45
N ASP A 305 9.22 -13.98 10.44
CA ASP A 305 10.53 -14.62 10.62
C ASP A 305 11.53 -13.67 11.31
N VAL A 306 11.51 -12.38 10.99
CA VAL A 306 12.33 -11.35 11.67
C VAL A 306 11.91 -11.22 13.13
N LEU A 307 10.61 -11.10 13.42
CA LEU A 307 10.09 -11.01 14.79
C LEU A 307 10.49 -12.25 15.64
N ARG A 308 10.47 -13.43 15.03
CA ARG A 308 10.95 -14.67 15.70
C ARG A 308 12.44 -14.62 16.07
N ARG A 309 13.28 -13.97 15.26
CA ARG A 309 14.70 -13.79 15.56
C ARG A 309 14.94 -12.77 16.67
N LEU A 310 14.07 -11.75 16.76
CA LEU A 310 14.13 -10.69 17.77
C LEU A 310 13.37 -11.02 19.06
N GLU A 311 12.77 -12.21 19.15
CA GLU A 311 11.99 -12.63 20.33
C GLU A 311 12.83 -12.55 21.62
N GLY A 312 12.21 -12.00 22.66
CA GLY A 312 12.86 -11.75 23.96
C GLY A 312 13.40 -10.33 24.14
N LEU A 313 13.40 -9.49 23.11
CA LEU A 313 13.62 -8.05 23.26
C LEU A 313 12.31 -7.38 23.70
N GLU A 314 12.30 -6.75 24.88
CA GLU A 314 11.10 -6.15 25.47
C GLU A 314 10.48 -5.02 24.62
N PHE A 315 11.27 -4.43 23.73
CA PHE A 315 10.85 -3.33 22.87
C PHE A 315 10.45 -3.77 21.45
N VAL A 316 10.34 -5.08 21.21
CA VAL A 316 9.86 -5.68 19.97
C VAL A 316 8.58 -6.46 20.27
N PRO A 317 7.50 -6.34 19.47
CA PRO A 317 6.29 -7.13 19.66
C PRO A 317 6.58 -8.61 19.53
N ARG A 318 6.05 -9.41 20.46
CA ARG A 318 6.16 -10.86 20.39
C ARG A 318 5.24 -11.40 19.30
N PRO A 319 5.76 -12.16 18.31
CA PRO A 319 4.90 -12.86 17.35
C PRO A 319 4.11 -13.96 18.06
N VAL A 320 2.80 -14.03 17.82
CA VAL A 320 1.87 -14.97 18.47
C VAL A 320 1.48 -16.09 17.53
N ASP A 321 1.09 -15.75 16.29
CA ASP A 321 0.58 -16.74 15.32
C ASP A 321 0.76 -16.22 13.89
N LEU A 322 0.85 -17.17 12.94
CA LEU A 322 0.83 -16.89 11.51
C LEU A 322 -0.04 -17.96 10.83
N PHE A 323 -1.17 -17.55 10.25
CA PHE A 323 -2.12 -18.48 9.66
C PHE A 323 -2.73 -17.93 8.36
N GLN A 324 -3.37 -18.82 7.62
CA GLN A 324 -4.16 -18.47 6.44
C GLN A 324 -5.63 -18.74 6.72
N GLU A 325 -6.47 -17.77 6.45
CA GLU A 325 -7.92 -17.91 6.44
C GLU A 325 -8.47 -17.35 5.13
N TRP A 326 -9.31 -18.14 4.47
CA TRP A 326 -9.77 -17.91 3.11
C TRP A 326 -8.57 -17.71 2.15
N GLU A 327 -8.39 -16.58 1.55
CA GLU A 327 -7.28 -16.27 0.62
C GLU A 327 -6.26 -15.29 1.19
N HIS A 328 -6.42 -14.90 2.45
CA HIS A 328 -5.55 -13.95 3.13
C HIS A 328 -4.67 -14.65 4.15
N THR A 329 -3.49 -14.09 4.37
CA THR A 329 -2.57 -14.52 5.43
C THR A 329 -2.63 -13.48 6.55
N PHE A 330 -2.59 -13.95 7.78
CA PHE A 330 -2.68 -13.13 8.98
C PHE A 330 -1.49 -13.40 9.88
N LEU A 331 -0.83 -12.33 10.32
CA LEU A 331 0.16 -12.33 11.40
C LEU A 331 -0.50 -11.75 12.64
N VAL A 332 -0.42 -12.49 13.74
CA VAL A 332 -0.85 -12.02 15.06
C VAL A 332 0.38 -11.71 15.88
N GLU A 333 0.43 -10.53 16.43
CA GLU A 333 1.50 -10.07 17.32
C GLU A 333 0.93 -9.45 18.59
N GLU A 334 1.75 -9.38 19.63
CA GLU A 334 1.43 -8.68 20.87
C GLU A 334 1.05 -7.22 20.56
N ARG A 335 -0.04 -6.74 21.15
CA ARG A 335 -0.36 -5.32 21.08
C ARG A 335 0.52 -4.56 22.06
N VAL A 336 1.39 -3.72 21.51
CA VAL A 336 2.22 -2.82 22.30
C VAL A 336 1.52 -1.47 22.46
N GLU A 337 1.65 -0.86 23.64
CA GLU A 337 1.05 0.41 23.97
C GLU A 337 2.04 1.55 23.71
N GLY A 338 1.50 2.72 23.40
CA GLY A 338 2.25 3.95 23.11
C GLY A 338 1.60 4.76 22.00
N ILE A 339 2.10 5.96 21.79
CA ILE A 339 1.73 6.82 20.65
C ILE A 339 2.91 6.90 19.69
N ALA A 340 2.64 7.21 18.42
CA ALA A 340 3.71 7.37 17.44
C ALA A 340 4.71 8.45 17.87
N PHE A 341 5.98 8.22 17.59
CA PHE A 341 7.07 9.15 17.94
C PHE A 341 6.80 10.59 17.48
N HIS A 342 6.21 10.73 16.30
CA HIS A 342 5.81 12.04 15.79
C HIS A 342 4.75 12.71 16.68
N ASP A 343 3.73 11.96 17.08
CA ASP A 343 2.61 12.50 17.89
C ASP A 343 3.08 12.88 19.29
N PHE A 344 4.04 12.12 19.84
CA PHE A 344 4.64 12.44 21.13
C PHE A 344 5.29 13.83 21.13
N TRP A 345 6.16 14.10 20.13
CA TRP A 345 6.83 15.38 20.04
C TRP A 345 5.94 16.53 19.57
N ALA A 346 4.86 16.22 18.84
CA ALA A 346 3.90 17.23 18.39
C ALA A 346 3.04 17.82 19.53
N GLN A 347 2.89 17.08 20.63
CA GLN A 347 1.98 17.51 21.70
C GLN A 347 2.42 18.78 22.42
N ASP A 348 3.70 18.90 22.84
CA ASP A 348 4.08 20.06 23.67
C ASP A 348 5.54 20.55 23.53
N ASP A 349 6.46 19.75 22.98
CA ASP A 349 7.89 20.00 23.12
C ASP A 349 8.63 20.32 21.83
N VAL A 350 7.93 20.36 20.69
CA VAL A 350 8.56 20.72 19.41
C VAL A 350 9.01 22.17 19.44
N ILE A 351 10.31 22.37 19.33
CA ILE A 351 10.97 23.70 19.37
C ILE A 351 10.57 24.57 18.15
N LEU A 352 9.72 24.03 17.32
CA LEU A 352 9.36 24.56 16.05
C LEU A 352 8.30 25.59 16.02
N ALA A 353 8.40 26.65 16.44
CA ALA A 353 7.86 27.83 15.83
C ALA A 353 8.69 28.99 16.31
N PRO A 354 9.56 29.57 15.50
CA PRO A 354 10.23 30.82 15.83
C PRO A 354 9.23 31.90 16.25
N TYR A 355 7.93 31.69 15.96
CA TYR A 355 6.83 32.58 16.29
C TYR A 355 6.14 32.29 17.63
N ILE A 356 6.32 31.10 18.23
CA ILE A 356 5.69 30.77 19.51
C ILE A 356 6.80 30.57 20.55
N ARG A 357 7.33 31.64 21.07
CA ARG A 357 8.23 31.64 22.24
C ARG A 357 7.41 31.25 23.46
N ARG A 358 7.40 29.96 23.83
CA ARG A 358 6.96 29.52 25.15
C ARG A 358 8.18 29.36 26.04
N GLU A 359 8.23 30.10 27.15
CA GLU A 359 9.29 29.94 28.15
C GLU A 359 9.36 28.50 28.64
N GLY A 360 10.56 28.02 28.92
CA GLY A 360 10.82 26.68 29.46
C GLY A 360 10.69 25.52 28.46
N ARG A 361 10.63 25.77 27.15
CA ARG A 361 10.55 24.66 26.14
C ARG A 361 11.82 23.84 26.05
N VAL A 362 12.97 24.50 25.96
CA VAL A 362 14.27 23.84 25.88
C VAL A 362 14.52 23.02 27.15
N GLU A 363 14.18 23.59 28.30
CA GLU A 363 14.31 22.96 29.62
C GLU A 363 13.46 21.69 29.75
N ARG A 364 12.29 21.63 29.12
CA ARG A 364 11.46 20.41 29.07
C ARG A 364 11.91 19.42 28.02
N PHE A 365 12.37 19.91 26.87
CA PHE A 365 12.82 19.10 25.76
C PHE A 365 14.10 18.32 26.10
N VAL A 366 15.08 18.99 26.68
CA VAL A 366 16.42 18.42 26.89
C VAL A 366 16.41 17.12 27.71
N PRO A 367 15.77 17.02 28.88
CA PRO A 367 15.78 15.78 29.65
C PRO A 367 15.13 14.61 28.89
N ARG A 368 14.02 14.88 28.20
CA ARG A 368 13.31 13.87 27.40
C ARG A 368 14.16 13.43 26.20
N PHE A 369 14.79 14.39 25.53
CA PHE A 369 15.65 14.09 24.40
C PHE A 369 16.83 13.20 24.81
N ARG A 370 17.49 13.50 25.93
CA ARG A 370 18.59 12.68 26.46
C ARG A 370 18.16 11.25 26.72
N GLU A 371 17.04 11.05 27.42
CA GLU A 371 16.48 9.74 27.73
C GLU A 371 16.12 8.97 26.46
N VAL A 372 15.47 9.62 25.49
CA VAL A 372 15.11 9.04 24.19
C VAL A 372 16.35 8.62 23.42
N VAL A 373 17.39 9.46 23.37
CA VAL A 373 18.64 9.13 22.67
C VAL A 373 19.29 7.89 23.28
N GLY A 374 19.46 7.85 24.61
CA GLY A 374 20.09 6.71 25.29
C GLY A 374 19.37 5.40 25.01
N ARG A 375 18.04 5.43 25.12
CA ARG A 375 17.20 4.25 24.83
C ARG A 375 17.25 3.86 23.36
N LEU A 376 17.18 4.81 22.44
CA LEU A 376 17.20 4.54 21.00
C LEU A 376 18.50 3.88 20.58
N ILE A 377 19.64 4.39 21.06
CA ILE A 377 20.95 3.79 20.79
C ILE A 377 20.98 2.35 21.32
N HIS A 378 20.61 2.14 22.57
CA HIS A 378 20.57 0.80 23.18
C HIS A 378 19.67 -0.17 22.38
N MET A 379 18.47 0.23 22.00
CA MET A 379 17.54 -0.61 21.24
C MET A 379 18.11 -1.02 19.88
N ILE A 380 18.75 -0.10 19.17
CA ILE A 380 19.37 -0.40 17.86
C ILE A 380 20.56 -1.35 18.05
N GLU A 381 21.43 -1.11 19.06
CA GLU A 381 22.56 -2.01 19.37
C GLU A 381 22.09 -3.44 19.67
N GLU A 382 21.02 -3.62 20.45
CA GLU A 382 20.45 -4.92 20.76
C GLU A 382 19.88 -5.64 19.52
N VAL A 383 19.26 -4.90 18.60
CA VAL A 383 18.79 -5.45 17.32
C VAL A 383 19.99 -5.86 16.44
N HIS A 384 21.00 -4.99 16.32
CA HIS A 384 22.21 -5.29 15.57
C HIS A 384 23.01 -6.46 16.17
N ALA A 385 23.03 -6.59 17.51
CA ALA A 385 23.64 -7.75 18.18
C ALA A 385 22.95 -9.09 17.83
N ARG A 386 21.70 -9.05 17.33
CA ARG A 386 20.98 -10.21 16.77
C ARG A 386 21.22 -10.39 15.27
N GLY A 387 22.12 -9.61 14.66
CA GLY A 387 22.41 -9.62 13.23
C GLY A 387 21.28 -9.06 12.36
N VAL A 388 20.36 -8.27 12.91
CA VAL A 388 19.23 -7.69 12.19
C VAL A 388 19.47 -6.20 11.95
N VAL A 389 19.22 -5.74 10.73
CA VAL A 389 19.14 -4.31 10.34
C VAL A 389 17.68 -3.96 10.11
N LEU A 390 17.18 -2.89 10.74
CA LEU A 390 15.75 -2.51 10.72
C LEU A 390 15.29 -2.04 9.34
N GLY A 391 16.09 -1.20 8.69
CA GLY A 391 15.87 -0.75 7.32
C GLY A 391 14.81 0.32 7.11
N ASP A 392 13.81 0.45 7.97
CA ASP A 392 12.79 1.52 7.93
C ASP A 392 12.47 2.07 9.32
N LEU A 393 13.48 2.57 10.01
CA LEU A 393 13.29 3.28 11.27
C LEU A 393 12.74 4.68 10.99
N SER A 394 11.48 4.90 11.34
CA SER A 394 10.74 6.15 11.06
C SER A 394 9.83 6.53 12.24
N PRO A 395 9.34 7.78 12.30
CA PRO A 395 8.48 8.23 13.40
C PRO A 395 7.18 7.45 13.56
N ASN A 396 6.69 6.79 12.51
CA ASN A 396 5.48 5.96 12.55
C ASN A 396 5.77 4.53 13.05
N ASN A 397 7.03 4.08 12.96
CA ASN A 397 7.45 2.73 13.33
C ASN A 397 8.07 2.67 14.74
N VAL A 398 8.03 3.78 15.47
CA VAL A 398 8.44 3.87 16.88
C VAL A 398 7.27 4.37 17.72
N LEU A 399 6.82 3.55 18.65
CA LEU A 399 5.86 3.97 19.66
C LEU A 399 6.60 4.39 20.94
N ILE A 400 6.06 5.41 21.62
CA ILE A 400 6.60 5.90 22.88
C ILE A 400 5.49 6.03 23.92
N ASP A 401 5.75 5.54 25.11
CA ASP A 401 4.88 5.74 26.27
C ASP A 401 5.14 7.15 26.85
N THR A 402 4.09 7.92 26.99
CA THR A 402 4.18 9.35 27.36
C THR A 402 4.65 9.59 28.80
N GLU A 403 4.45 8.62 29.70
CA GLU A 403 4.80 8.74 31.11
C GLU A 403 6.22 8.21 31.41
N THR A 404 6.53 7.05 30.84
CA THR A 404 7.76 6.32 31.14
C THR A 404 8.87 6.54 30.13
N LEU A 405 8.55 7.15 28.97
CA LEU A 405 9.42 7.29 27.79
C LEU A 405 9.94 5.94 27.28
N ARG A 406 9.27 4.82 27.62
CA ARG A 406 9.61 3.52 27.02
C ARG A 406 9.24 3.56 25.54
N MET A 407 10.16 3.09 24.72
CA MET A 407 9.94 2.99 23.28
C MET A 407 9.75 1.55 22.85
N ARG A 408 9.02 1.37 21.77
CA ARG A 408 8.79 0.09 21.09
C ARG A 408 8.95 0.28 19.59
N PHE A 409 9.67 -0.63 18.95
CA PHE A 409 9.68 -0.72 17.49
C PHE A 409 8.48 -1.52 17.03
N ILE A 410 7.87 -1.11 15.92
CA ILE A 410 6.79 -1.82 15.23
C ILE A 410 7.09 -1.82 13.73
N ASP A 411 6.48 -2.74 12.98
CA ASP A 411 6.60 -2.86 11.52
C ASP A 411 8.02 -3.23 11.06
N PHE A 412 8.26 -4.54 10.99
CA PHE A 412 9.55 -5.12 10.62
C PHE A 412 9.59 -5.65 9.17
N GLU A 413 8.64 -5.21 8.32
CA GLU A 413 8.55 -5.70 6.94
C GLU A 413 9.80 -5.40 6.09
N SER A 414 10.58 -4.39 6.46
CA SER A 414 11.82 -3.99 5.80
C SER A 414 13.10 -4.48 6.49
N ALA A 415 12.97 -5.06 7.67
CA ALA A 415 14.12 -5.51 8.44
C ALA A 415 14.71 -6.80 7.86
N VAL A 416 16.04 -6.94 7.89
CA VAL A 416 16.72 -8.11 7.31
C VAL A 416 17.84 -8.59 8.23
N HIS A 417 18.12 -9.89 8.17
CA HIS A 417 19.30 -10.45 8.82
C HIS A 417 20.52 -10.29 7.93
N GLU A 418 21.65 -9.86 8.48
CA GLU A 418 22.88 -9.54 7.74
C GLU A 418 23.45 -10.74 6.97
N ASP A 419 23.25 -11.96 7.46
CA ASP A 419 23.74 -13.20 6.85
C ASP A 419 22.73 -13.79 5.84
N ASP A 420 21.53 -13.22 5.72
CA ASP A 420 20.51 -13.70 4.77
C ASP A 420 20.60 -12.91 3.45
N GLU A 421 21.52 -13.34 2.57
CA GLU A 421 21.78 -12.68 1.31
C GLU A 421 20.54 -12.63 0.40
N ALA A 422 19.69 -13.65 0.44
CA ALA A 422 18.45 -13.67 -0.32
C ALA A 422 17.44 -12.64 0.21
N ALA A 423 17.29 -12.52 1.51
CA ALA A 423 16.44 -11.51 2.14
C ALA A 423 16.99 -10.09 1.93
N LEU A 424 18.29 -9.90 2.03
CA LEU A 424 18.96 -8.61 1.75
C LEU A 424 18.64 -8.11 0.34
N LEU A 425 18.76 -8.97 -0.67
CA LEU A 425 18.45 -8.63 -2.07
C LEU A 425 16.95 -8.44 -2.31
N THR A 426 16.11 -9.16 -1.59
CA THR A 426 14.66 -9.17 -1.78
C THR A 426 13.97 -8.02 -1.09
N TYR A 427 14.29 -7.78 0.18
CA TYR A 427 13.57 -6.84 1.07
C TYR A 427 14.38 -5.59 1.41
N GLY A 428 15.71 -5.69 1.44
CA GLY A 428 16.59 -4.72 2.08
C GLY A 428 16.79 -3.39 1.36
N THR A 429 16.47 -3.24 0.07
CA THR A 429 16.93 -2.05 -0.68
C THR A 429 15.84 -1.14 -1.21
N ARG A 430 14.59 -1.59 -1.24
CA ARG A 430 13.55 -0.95 -2.05
C ARG A 430 12.58 -0.07 -1.27
N TRP A 431 12.46 -0.28 0.02
CA TRP A 431 11.43 0.36 0.84
C TRP A 431 12.05 1.17 1.95
N GLY A 432 11.37 2.21 2.33
CA GLY A 432 11.72 3.04 3.46
C GLY A 432 11.06 4.41 3.38
N THR A 433 10.96 5.06 4.50
CA THR A 433 10.28 6.34 4.66
C THR A 433 11.15 7.47 4.09
N PRO A 434 10.62 8.28 3.14
CA PRO A 434 11.36 9.43 2.59
C PRO A 434 11.85 10.38 3.70
N GLY A 435 13.11 10.79 3.61
CA GLY A 435 13.77 11.63 4.60
C GLY A 435 14.48 10.87 5.72
N PHE A 436 14.33 9.53 5.77
CA PHE A 436 14.98 8.65 6.76
C PHE A 436 15.97 7.66 6.11
N LEU A 437 16.03 7.65 4.79
CA LEU A 437 16.92 6.79 4.02
C LEU A 437 18.32 7.39 3.93
N HIS A 438 19.35 6.56 4.22
CA HIS A 438 20.74 6.97 4.02
C HIS A 438 20.97 7.37 2.55
N PRO A 439 21.65 8.49 2.26
CA PRO A 439 21.86 8.97 0.90
C PRO A 439 22.46 7.94 -0.06
N ASP A 440 23.40 7.13 0.43
CA ASP A 440 24.08 6.11 -0.37
C ASP A 440 23.28 4.82 -0.54
N ARG A 441 22.13 4.67 0.15
CA ARG A 441 21.32 3.44 0.09
C ARG A 441 20.89 3.10 -1.34
N ALA A 442 20.52 4.11 -2.14
CA ALA A 442 20.10 3.91 -3.53
C ALA A 442 21.23 3.39 -4.44
N SER A 443 22.48 3.59 -4.06
CA SER A 443 23.68 3.13 -4.81
C SER A 443 24.20 1.76 -4.35
N ARG A 444 23.61 1.21 -3.27
CA ARG A 444 23.97 -0.08 -2.70
C ARG A 444 22.90 -1.12 -3.03
N ASP A 445 23.31 -2.36 -3.08
CA ASP A 445 22.44 -3.52 -3.31
C ASP A 445 21.99 -4.22 -2.01
N ARG A 446 22.44 -3.71 -0.83
CA ARG A 446 22.14 -4.29 0.49
C ARG A 446 21.99 -3.22 1.57
N LEU A 447 21.22 -3.55 2.60
CA LEU A 447 21.15 -2.81 3.84
C LEU A 447 22.42 -3.02 4.68
N LEU A 448 22.77 -1.98 5.44
CA LEU A 448 23.89 -1.98 6.37
C LEU A 448 23.46 -1.34 7.71
N PRO A 449 24.12 -1.67 8.85
CA PRO A 449 23.83 -1.04 10.14
C PRO A 449 23.87 0.50 10.13
N CYS A 450 24.70 1.10 9.26
CA CYS A 450 24.74 2.55 9.11
C CYS A 450 23.44 3.17 8.57
N ASP A 451 22.59 2.38 7.92
CA ASP A 451 21.26 2.85 7.47
C ASP A 451 20.36 3.15 8.68
N ASP A 452 20.39 2.30 9.70
CA ASP A 452 19.61 2.50 10.92
C ASP A 452 20.15 3.66 11.76
N TRP A 453 21.48 3.85 11.81
CA TRP A 453 22.09 4.99 12.52
C TRP A 453 21.75 6.32 11.85
N TYR A 454 21.77 6.36 10.51
CA TYR A 454 21.30 7.53 9.78
C TYR A 454 19.80 7.80 10.04
N ALA A 455 18.98 6.77 9.98
CA ALA A 455 17.56 6.88 10.25
C ALA A 455 17.29 7.34 11.69
N ALA A 456 18.06 6.86 12.68
CA ALA A 456 17.99 7.33 14.06
C ALA A 456 18.34 8.82 14.19
N ALA A 457 19.39 9.28 13.49
CA ALA A 457 19.72 10.71 13.45
C ALA A 457 18.57 11.54 12.88
N MET A 458 17.93 11.07 11.79
CA MET A 458 16.77 11.73 11.19
C MET A 458 15.55 11.67 12.11
N LEU A 459 15.35 10.58 12.83
CA LEU A 459 14.30 10.45 13.84
C LEU A 459 14.48 11.50 14.94
N LEU A 460 15.69 11.66 15.43
CA LEU A 460 16.02 12.71 16.43
C LEU A 460 15.87 14.13 15.86
N CYS A 461 16.21 14.38 14.60
CA CYS A 461 15.89 15.65 13.94
C CYS A 461 14.37 15.89 13.92
N SER A 462 13.58 14.87 13.65
CA SER A 462 12.13 15.00 13.58
C SER A 462 11.47 15.28 14.93
N SER A 463 12.15 15.02 16.05
CA SER A 463 11.69 15.42 17.40
C SER A 463 11.68 16.94 17.57
N VAL A 464 12.46 17.64 16.78
CA VAL A 464 12.52 19.11 16.77
C VAL A 464 11.68 19.70 15.63
N VAL A 465 11.84 19.15 14.42
CA VAL A 465 11.07 19.59 13.25
C VAL A 465 10.88 18.45 12.23
N PRO A 466 9.67 18.25 11.70
CA PRO A 466 9.41 17.24 10.69
C PRO A 466 9.89 17.69 9.29
N ALA A 467 11.15 18.11 9.19
CA ALA A 467 11.74 18.67 7.96
C ALA A 467 12.72 17.73 7.25
N THR A 468 12.87 16.50 7.74
CA THR A 468 13.88 15.55 7.24
C THR A 468 13.74 15.24 5.75
N ALA A 469 12.51 15.24 5.22
CA ALA A 469 12.27 15.05 3.78
C ALA A 469 12.91 16.14 2.91
N PHE A 470 13.14 17.35 3.46
CA PHE A 470 13.78 18.44 2.73
C PHE A 470 15.31 18.33 2.70
N PHE A 471 15.91 17.55 3.60
CA PHE A 471 17.37 17.37 3.64
C PHE A 471 17.89 16.70 2.37
N ALA A 472 17.10 15.84 1.74
CA ALA A 472 17.43 15.23 0.46
C ALA A 472 17.48 16.24 -0.71
N LEU A 473 16.83 17.38 -0.58
CA LEU A 473 16.79 18.42 -1.62
C LEU A 473 18.00 19.37 -1.59
N ASN A 474 18.64 19.48 -0.41
CA ASN A 474 19.81 20.32 -0.22
C ASN A 474 20.83 19.58 0.67
N PRO A 475 22.02 19.22 0.16
CA PRO A 475 23.04 18.50 0.93
C PRO A 475 23.50 19.22 2.20
N PHE A 476 23.36 20.55 2.26
CA PHE A 476 23.74 21.38 3.42
C PHE A 476 22.57 21.65 4.37
N ALA A 477 21.35 21.21 4.04
CA ALA A 477 20.17 21.56 4.84
C ALA A 477 20.24 21.05 6.27
N GLN A 478 20.76 19.85 6.48
CA GLN A 478 20.92 19.29 7.83
C GLN A 478 21.91 20.10 8.67
N GLU A 479 23.08 20.43 8.12
CA GLU A 479 24.10 21.24 8.82
C GLU A 479 23.57 22.63 9.19
N LEU A 480 22.92 23.30 8.25
CA LEU A 480 22.26 24.58 8.48
C LEU A 480 21.19 24.49 9.56
N PHE A 481 20.36 23.47 9.50
CA PHE A 481 19.32 23.21 10.50
C PHE A 481 19.91 23.00 11.91
N LEU A 482 20.95 22.18 12.04
CA LEU A 482 21.63 21.94 13.33
C LEU A 482 22.29 23.21 13.87
N GLY A 483 22.84 24.05 13.00
CA GLY A 483 23.39 25.35 13.37
C GLY A 483 22.32 26.33 13.88
N GLU A 484 21.15 26.36 13.23
CA GLU A 484 20.01 27.19 13.67
C GLU A 484 19.46 26.73 15.04
N LEU A 485 19.46 25.43 15.34
CA LEU A 485 19.05 24.94 16.66
C LEU A 485 19.89 25.53 17.79
N VAL A 486 21.20 25.57 17.58
CA VAL A 486 22.13 26.18 18.57
C VAL A 486 21.85 27.67 18.72
N ALA A 487 21.63 28.37 17.61
CA ALA A 487 21.27 29.80 17.62
C ALA A 487 19.94 30.08 18.34
N LEU A 488 19.01 29.12 18.34
CA LEU A 488 17.74 29.18 19.07
C LEU A 488 17.86 28.79 20.56
N GLY A 489 19.09 28.47 21.04
CA GLY A 489 19.36 28.14 22.44
C GLY A 489 19.22 26.65 22.77
N VAL A 490 19.13 25.77 21.77
CA VAL A 490 19.20 24.32 21.99
C VAL A 490 20.65 23.96 22.31
N PRO A 491 20.93 23.14 23.36
CA PRO A 491 22.29 22.73 23.68
C PRO A 491 23.02 22.11 22.49
N ALA A 492 24.28 22.48 22.30
CA ALA A 492 25.10 22.02 21.19
C ALA A 492 25.26 20.48 21.15
N GLN A 493 25.10 19.83 22.30
CA GLN A 493 25.10 18.36 22.41
C GLN A 493 24.05 17.69 21.53
N VAL A 494 22.86 18.29 21.37
CA VAL A 494 21.82 17.79 20.47
C VAL A 494 22.37 17.71 19.04
N SER A 495 22.93 18.81 18.54
CA SER A 495 23.54 18.86 17.20
C SER A 495 24.73 17.92 17.05
N SER A 496 25.56 17.80 18.08
CA SER A 496 26.73 16.89 18.09
C SER A 496 26.31 15.43 18.02
N ILE A 497 25.34 15.00 18.84
CA ILE A 497 24.80 13.62 18.82
C ILE A 497 24.21 13.29 17.45
N VAL A 498 23.36 14.14 16.91
CA VAL A 498 22.76 13.93 15.58
C VAL A 498 23.84 13.83 14.51
N SER A 499 24.84 14.72 14.51
CA SER A 499 25.92 14.69 13.52
C SER A 499 26.78 13.42 13.64
N CYS A 500 27.06 12.95 14.86
CA CYS A 500 27.78 11.70 15.08
C CYS A 500 27.02 10.49 14.55
N LEU A 501 25.71 10.38 14.85
CA LEU A 501 24.88 9.29 14.36
C LEU A 501 24.71 9.33 12.84
N THR A 502 24.53 10.52 12.24
CA THR A 502 24.48 10.68 10.77
C THR A 502 25.74 10.14 10.09
N ALA A 503 26.90 10.30 10.74
CA ALA A 503 28.17 9.81 10.24
C ALA A 503 28.51 8.37 10.69
N GLY A 504 27.60 7.67 11.37
CA GLY A 504 27.79 6.32 11.89
C GLY A 504 28.81 6.24 13.06
N ARG A 505 29.15 7.37 13.68
CA ARG A 505 30.11 7.45 14.79
C ARG A 505 29.41 7.29 16.14
N VAL A 506 28.87 6.09 16.37
CA VAL A 506 27.97 5.79 17.50
C VAL A 506 28.69 5.98 18.86
N GLU A 507 29.94 5.51 19.01
CA GLU A 507 30.68 5.63 20.25
C GLU A 507 30.97 7.09 20.63
N GLU A 508 31.19 7.96 19.63
CA GLU A 508 31.30 9.39 19.87
C GLU A 508 29.97 10.00 20.35
N ALA A 509 28.85 9.58 19.76
CA ALA A 509 27.52 10.02 20.20
C ALA A 509 27.26 9.61 21.66
N LYS A 510 27.62 8.38 22.05
CA LYS A 510 27.51 7.87 23.43
C LYS A 510 28.40 8.67 24.40
N SER A 511 29.61 9.02 23.99
CA SER A 511 30.50 9.87 24.80
C SER A 511 29.92 11.26 25.03
N VAL A 512 29.43 11.91 23.99
CA VAL A 512 28.73 13.22 24.11
C VAL A 512 27.55 13.14 25.05
N LEU A 513 26.76 12.04 24.97
CA LEU A 513 25.59 11.83 25.84
C LEU A 513 26.03 11.65 27.31
N ALA A 514 27.05 10.84 27.59
CA ALA A 514 27.56 10.59 28.93
C ALA A 514 28.16 11.87 29.58
N ASP A 515 28.98 12.60 28.82
CA ASP A 515 29.55 13.88 29.30
C ASP A 515 28.43 14.91 29.59
N TRP A 516 27.32 14.84 28.87
CA TRP A 516 26.19 15.72 29.10
C TRP A 516 25.36 15.34 30.33
N GLU A 517 25.44 14.11 30.79
CA GLU A 517 24.77 13.64 32.03
C GLU A 517 25.50 14.06 33.30
N GLU A 518 26.83 14.18 33.24
CA GLU A 518 27.66 14.54 34.38
C GLU A 518 27.76 16.05 34.63
N GLY A 519 27.45 16.89 33.67
CA GLY A 519 27.50 18.36 33.73
C GLY A 519 26.13 19.01 33.91
#